data_ea9df3ca54b003d539a8cfa385c60147
#
_entry.id   ea9df3ca54b003d539a8cfa385c60147
#
_cell.length_a   1.000
_cell.length_b   1.000
_cell.length_c   1.000
_cell.angle_alpha   90.00
_cell.angle_beta   90.00
_cell.angle_gamma   90.00
#
_symmetry.space_group_name_H-M   'P 1'
#
loop_
_entity.id
_entity.type
_entity.pdbx_description
1 polymer ?
#
loop_
_entity_poly.entity_id
_entity_poly.type
_entity_poly.pdbx_seq_one_letter_code
_entity_poly.pdbx_strand_id
1 'polypeptide(L)'
;MSLSLEHGHGVETPEVYPSPAAILTAALAASLITVAWRVLTFSGFNNDHYIYLAGAQAMLLGEWPVRDFVDPGWPLMYTVSAAARAMFGRALGVELMVVSSAFAIGAAFTFATASRLSKSLVIATIVTLFEIAMSPRSFGYPKIALYAVAAWMFVVWADHLTTRRIVMLAAFTVVAFLFRHDHGLYIGAGSLALVVLASWQDGLKVLVLRIGVFVGALAVLLMPWALYVQHYVGLVGYFQPGLEFSRAEAEGTVLRALPRFGFGGPLFGQANLEVWLFYVFETIPFACLVTLWFRLWRGQHRWSAESAAVTAVSVMAIAMNLGFLRTPLAARLPDAVVPAAVLGSWLLGLAWRRRGSRARLAWAVSAFVLASSAWAIVVVADVRNELNTAGILNRPGAMKERIADLRVRLSKPMPERDHLPSRNSQALMPFYAYVDRCSAPTDRLVMTGLSPDVFVLANRGFAGGQMAFRPSFYTSPTDQQRALTRLRAQSVPFVIVALEEEADFLRAMPAIASYVDTHYDKLALVPVPDTRGLQLYVERGRHPAGVDGATGWPCFVAR
;
A
#
# COMPACT_ATOMS: atom_id res chain seq x y z
N MET A 1 -31.65 8.48 62.20
CA MET A 1 -32.37 8.13 60.97
C MET A 1 -31.31 7.81 59.92
N SER A 2 -30.86 6.51 59.87
CA SER A 2 -29.81 6.03 58.98
C SER A 2 -30.47 5.49 57.72
N LEU A 3 -30.26 6.14 56.60
CA LEU A 3 -30.63 5.64 55.27
C LEU A 3 -29.56 4.68 54.79
N SER A 4 -29.85 3.40 54.92
CA SER A 4 -29.09 2.32 54.25
C SER A 4 -29.37 2.38 52.75
N LEU A 5 -28.39 2.85 51.99
CA LEU A 5 -28.37 2.71 50.53
C LEU A 5 -28.06 1.23 50.20
N GLU A 6 -29.09 0.48 49.86
CA GLU A 6 -28.95 -0.84 49.24
C GLU A 6 -28.18 -0.66 47.91
N HIS A 7 -26.96 -1.14 47.90
CA HIS A 7 -26.20 -1.37 46.68
C HIS A 7 -26.85 -2.53 45.94
N GLY A 8 -27.69 -2.22 44.97
CA GLY A 8 -28.19 -3.19 44.03
C GLY A 8 -27.02 -3.82 43.25
N HIS A 9 -26.63 -5.03 43.66
CA HIS A 9 -25.78 -5.90 42.88
C HIS A 9 -26.52 -6.24 41.57
N GLY A 10 -26.30 -5.46 40.53
CA GLY A 10 -26.71 -5.84 39.20
C GLY A 10 -26.00 -7.15 38.85
N VAL A 11 -26.78 -8.19 38.64
CA VAL A 11 -26.29 -9.47 38.12
C VAL A 11 -25.60 -9.19 36.79
N GLU A 12 -24.26 -9.15 36.78
CA GLU A 12 -23.48 -9.13 35.55
C GLU A 12 -23.77 -10.45 34.82
N THR A 13 -24.55 -10.38 33.75
CA THR A 13 -24.68 -11.53 32.85
C THR A 13 -23.27 -11.87 32.36
N PRO A 14 -22.85 -13.14 32.40
CA PRO A 14 -21.52 -13.54 31.98
C PRO A 14 -21.28 -13.04 30.55
N GLU A 15 -20.19 -12.29 30.34
CA GLU A 15 -19.79 -11.86 29.02
C GLU A 15 -19.46 -13.08 28.17
N VAL A 16 -20.32 -13.42 27.22
CA VAL A 16 -20.09 -14.53 26.29
C VAL A 16 -19.07 -14.10 25.25
N TYR A 17 -17.82 -14.45 25.49
CA TYR A 17 -16.77 -14.27 24.49
C TYR A 17 -16.94 -15.28 23.35
N PRO A 18 -16.75 -14.87 22.09
CA PRO A 18 -16.68 -15.82 21.00
C PRO A 18 -15.57 -16.86 21.23
N SER A 19 -15.85 -18.13 20.96
CA SER A 19 -14.83 -19.16 21.13
C SER A 19 -13.64 -18.95 20.17
N PRO A 20 -12.42 -19.30 20.58
CA PRO A 20 -11.24 -19.19 19.70
C PRO A 20 -11.43 -19.92 18.37
N ALA A 21 -12.10 -21.08 18.38
CA ALA A 21 -12.42 -21.83 17.16
C ALA A 21 -13.36 -21.05 16.23
N ALA A 22 -14.41 -20.41 16.77
CA ALA A 22 -15.32 -19.59 15.97
C ALA A 22 -14.61 -18.38 15.35
N ILE A 23 -13.73 -17.72 16.12
CA ILE A 23 -12.92 -16.61 15.60
C ILE A 23 -12.01 -17.09 14.47
N LEU A 24 -11.30 -18.19 14.65
CA LEU A 24 -10.40 -18.76 13.65
C LEU A 24 -11.16 -19.14 12.37
N THR A 25 -12.27 -19.87 12.50
CA THR A 25 -13.08 -20.28 11.35
C THR A 25 -13.61 -19.09 10.56
N ALA A 26 -14.12 -18.06 11.25
CA ALA A 26 -14.62 -16.86 10.60
C ALA A 26 -13.49 -15.99 9.99
N ALA A 27 -12.32 -15.93 10.62
CA ALA A 27 -11.15 -15.26 10.05
C ALA A 27 -10.66 -15.98 8.77
N LEU A 28 -10.65 -17.31 8.75
CA LEU A 28 -10.35 -18.08 7.54
C LEU A 28 -11.39 -17.85 6.44
N ALA A 29 -12.68 -17.80 6.81
CA ALA A 29 -13.74 -17.47 5.85
C ALA A 29 -13.55 -16.06 5.28
N ALA A 30 -13.22 -15.06 6.11
CA ALA A 30 -12.91 -13.71 5.66
C ALA A 30 -11.71 -13.69 4.69
N SER A 31 -10.66 -14.47 4.97
CA SER A 31 -9.52 -14.63 4.05
C SER A 31 -9.95 -15.19 2.69
N LEU A 32 -10.73 -16.26 2.69
CA LEU A 32 -11.19 -16.88 1.43
C LEU A 32 -12.10 -15.94 0.63
N ILE A 33 -13.00 -15.24 1.30
CA ILE A 33 -13.86 -14.21 0.68
C ILE A 33 -12.98 -13.11 0.07
N THR A 34 -11.95 -12.66 0.78
CA THR A 34 -11.03 -11.63 0.30
C THR A 34 -10.27 -12.08 -0.95
N VAL A 35 -9.71 -13.30 -0.96
CA VAL A 35 -9.04 -13.84 -2.16
C VAL A 35 -10.03 -13.93 -3.32
N ALA A 36 -11.21 -14.50 -3.09
CA ALA A 36 -12.25 -14.63 -4.13
C ALA A 36 -12.65 -13.25 -4.67
N TRP A 37 -12.90 -12.28 -3.79
CA TRP A 37 -13.22 -10.90 -4.16
C TRP A 37 -12.13 -10.29 -5.03
N ARG A 38 -10.87 -10.29 -4.54
CA ARG A 38 -9.73 -9.69 -5.24
C ARG A 38 -9.44 -10.33 -6.60
N VAL A 39 -9.63 -11.64 -6.72
CA VAL A 39 -9.42 -12.36 -7.98
C VAL A 39 -10.58 -12.08 -8.94
N LEU A 40 -11.83 -12.19 -8.49
CA LEU A 40 -13.01 -12.03 -9.36
C LEU A 40 -13.18 -10.59 -9.88
N THR A 41 -12.83 -9.59 -9.05
CA THR A 41 -12.91 -8.17 -9.43
C THR A 41 -11.66 -7.66 -10.12
N PHE A 42 -10.61 -8.47 -10.29
CA PHE A 42 -9.35 -8.05 -10.89
C PHE A 42 -9.53 -7.59 -12.34
N SER A 43 -9.30 -6.32 -12.60
CA SER A 43 -9.32 -5.71 -13.94
C SER A 43 -7.93 -5.51 -14.55
N GLY A 44 -6.89 -5.44 -13.72
CA GLY A 44 -5.50 -5.20 -14.12
C GLY A 44 -4.68 -4.59 -12.97
N PHE A 45 -3.38 -4.55 -13.14
CA PHE A 45 -2.51 -3.76 -12.26
C PHE A 45 -2.45 -2.32 -12.77
N ASN A 46 -2.42 -1.36 -11.85
CA ASN A 46 -2.21 0.05 -12.19
C ASN A 46 -0.71 0.37 -12.36
N ASN A 47 -0.43 1.57 -12.86
CA ASN A 47 0.92 2.02 -13.13
C ASN A 47 1.83 1.97 -11.90
N ASP A 48 1.33 2.40 -10.73
CA ASP A 48 2.12 2.41 -9.49
C ASP A 48 2.54 1.00 -9.05
N HIS A 49 1.74 -0.02 -9.36
CA HIS A 49 2.11 -1.41 -9.07
C HIS A 49 3.27 -1.88 -9.95
N TYR A 50 3.31 -1.42 -11.21
CA TYR A 50 4.40 -1.75 -12.12
C TYR A 50 5.74 -1.14 -11.69
N ILE A 51 5.78 -0.11 -10.84
CA ILE A 51 7.03 0.38 -10.23
C ILE A 51 7.71 -0.76 -9.45
N TYR A 52 6.93 -1.50 -8.65
CA TYR A 52 7.47 -2.63 -7.87
C TYR A 52 7.87 -3.80 -8.75
N LEU A 53 7.07 -4.10 -9.76
CA LEU A 53 7.37 -5.16 -10.73
C LEU A 53 8.61 -4.84 -11.57
N ALA A 54 8.84 -3.57 -11.94
CA ALA A 54 10.05 -3.15 -12.65
C ALA A 54 11.31 -3.33 -11.78
N GLY A 55 11.24 -2.94 -10.48
CA GLY A 55 12.31 -3.21 -9.52
C GLY A 55 12.55 -4.72 -9.32
N ALA A 56 11.48 -5.51 -9.21
CA ALA A 56 11.57 -6.96 -9.14
C ALA A 56 12.21 -7.57 -10.42
N GLN A 57 11.87 -7.04 -11.61
CA GLN A 57 12.47 -7.42 -12.87
C GLN A 57 13.99 -7.12 -12.89
N ALA A 58 14.40 -5.95 -12.40
CA ALA A 58 15.82 -5.60 -12.27
C ALA A 58 16.56 -6.58 -11.33
N MET A 59 15.94 -6.94 -10.19
CA MET A 59 16.52 -7.94 -9.27
C MET A 59 16.67 -9.32 -9.92
N LEU A 60 15.71 -9.76 -10.72
CA LEU A 60 15.81 -11.02 -11.48
C LEU A 60 16.90 -10.99 -12.55
N LEU A 61 17.32 -9.80 -12.97
CA LEU A 61 18.46 -9.58 -13.87
C LEU A 61 19.79 -9.39 -13.13
N GLY A 62 19.82 -9.59 -11.79
CA GLY A 62 21.01 -9.49 -10.94
C GLY A 62 21.32 -8.10 -10.39
N GLU A 63 20.45 -7.14 -10.62
CA GLU A 63 20.58 -5.78 -10.08
C GLU A 63 19.91 -5.66 -8.71
N TRP A 64 20.49 -4.86 -7.81
CA TRP A 64 20.01 -4.71 -6.44
C TRP A 64 19.62 -3.26 -6.13
N PRO A 65 18.51 -3.04 -5.38
CA PRO A 65 18.14 -1.70 -4.95
C PRO A 65 19.28 -1.04 -4.18
N VAL A 66 19.43 0.26 -4.28
CA VAL A 66 20.48 1.10 -3.73
C VAL A 66 21.84 0.94 -4.46
N ARG A 67 22.31 -0.29 -4.68
CA ARG A 67 23.58 -0.54 -5.38
C ARG A 67 23.49 -0.17 -6.87
N ASP A 68 22.52 -0.74 -7.57
CA ASP A 68 22.44 -0.66 -9.03
C ASP A 68 21.32 0.29 -9.50
N PHE A 69 20.28 0.44 -8.70
CA PHE A 69 19.20 1.37 -9.01
C PHE A 69 18.70 2.10 -7.75
N VAL A 70 18.08 3.25 -7.98
CA VAL A 70 17.53 4.07 -6.90
C VAL A 70 16.34 3.38 -6.26
N ASP A 71 16.32 3.36 -4.93
CA ASP A 71 15.25 2.84 -4.10
C ASP A 71 14.66 3.98 -3.25
N PRO A 72 13.41 4.39 -3.48
CA PRO A 72 12.78 5.43 -2.67
C PRO A 72 12.23 4.90 -1.32
N GLY A 73 12.68 3.73 -0.87
CA GLY A 73 12.33 3.18 0.44
C GLY A 73 11.38 1.98 0.42
N TRP A 74 11.49 1.09 -0.59
CA TRP A 74 10.60 -0.06 -0.77
C TRP A 74 11.32 -1.39 -1.03
N PRO A 75 12.48 -1.68 -0.42
CA PRO A 75 13.32 -2.82 -0.84
C PRO A 75 12.62 -4.17 -0.73
N LEU A 76 11.76 -4.42 0.27
CA LEU A 76 11.02 -5.67 0.40
C LEU A 76 9.88 -5.80 -0.63
N MET A 77 9.31 -4.70 -1.13
CA MET A 77 8.31 -4.78 -2.20
C MET A 77 8.90 -5.46 -3.44
N TYR A 78 10.08 -5.02 -3.87
CA TYR A 78 10.79 -5.63 -4.99
C TYR A 78 11.17 -7.09 -4.71
N THR A 79 11.69 -7.34 -3.50
CA THR A 79 12.18 -8.67 -3.12
C THR A 79 11.07 -9.71 -3.09
N VAL A 80 9.91 -9.38 -2.55
CA VAL A 80 8.77 -10.31 -2.49
C VAL A 80 8.26 -10.65 -3.88
N SER A 81 8.06 -9.65 -4.75
CA SER A 81 7.63 -9.88 -6.14
C SER A 81 8.70 -10.63 -6.94
N ALA A 82 9.99 -10.31 -6.75
CA ALA A 82 11.09 -11.03 -7.41
C ALA A 82 11.15 -12.48 -6.98
N ALA A 83 11.05 -12.76 -5.67
CA ALA A 83 11.05 -14.13 -5.15
C ALA A 83 9.86 -14.95 -5.66
N ALA A 84 8.66 -14.37 -5.64
CA ALA A 84 7.47 -15.03 -6.15
C ALA A 84 7.60 -15.36 -7.65
N ARG A 85 8.10 -14.41 -8.46
CA ARG A 85 8.31 -14.61 -9.90
C ARG A 85 9.47 -15.58 -10.20
N ALA A 86 10.51 -15.62 -9.39
CA ALA A 86 11.58 -16.61 -9.51
C ALA A 86 11.08 -18.03 -9.26
N MET A 87 10.19 -18.21 -8.27
CA MET A 87 9.66 -19.53 -7.89
C MET A 87 8.53 -20.03 -8.80
N PHE A 88 7.63 -19.13 -9.21
CA PHE A 88 6.36 -19.51 -9.87
C PHE A 88 6.23 -18.97 -11.30
N GLY A 89 7.25 -18.28 -11.81
CA GLY A 89 7.25 -17.73 -13.15
C GLY A 89 6.65 -16.32 -13.25
N ARG A 90 6.61 -15.80 -14.49
CA ARG A 90 6.30 -14.41 -14.80
C ARG A 90 4.81 -14.12 -15.08
N ALA A 91 3.97 -15.14 -14.94
CA ALA A 91 2.54 -14.97 -15.15
C ALA A 91 1.95 -13.90 -14.21
N LEU A 92 1.04 -13.07 -14.71
CA LEU A 92 0.39 -12.01 -13.92
C LEU A 92 -0.36 -12.57 -12.70
N GLY A 93 -0.84 -13.83 -12.81
CA GLY A 93 -1.50 -14.52 -11.70
C GLY A 93 -0.60 -14.73 -10.49
N VAL A 94 0.72 -14.86 -10.68
CA VAL A 94 1.68 -15.00 -9.57
C VAL A 94 1.65 -13.73 -8.71
N GLU A 95 1.73 -12.56 -9.34
CA GLU A 95 1.68 -11.29 -8.62
C GLU A 95 0.29 -11.03 -7.99
N LEU A 96 -0.78 -11.37 -8.71
CA LEU A 96 -2.13 -11.28 -8.14
C LEU A 96 -2.29 -12.14 -6.89
N MET A 97 -1.67 -13.34 -6.84
CA MET A 97 -1.72 -14.19 -5.65
C MET A 97 -0.92 -13.60 -4.49
N VAL A 98 0.25 -12.98 -4.73
CA VAL A 98 1.00 -12.23 -3.69
C VAL A 98 0.12 -11.16 -3.08
N VAL A 99 -0.47 -10.31 -3.92
CA VAL A 99 -1.35 -9.20 -3.51
C VAL A 99 -2.57 -9.72 -2.76
N SER A 100 -3.28 -10.71 -3.32
CA SER A 100 -4.50 -11.26 -2.73
C SER A 100 -4.25 -11.97 -1.40
N SER A 101 -3.11 -12.66 -1.27
CA SER A 101 -2.71 -13.30 -0.01
C SER A 101 -2.44 -12.28 1.09
N ALA A 102 -1.79 -11.16 0.76
CA ALA A 102 -1.57 -10.09 1.74
C ALA A 102 -2.88 -9.44 2.18
N PHE A 103 -3.81 -9.16 1.27
CA PHE A 103 -5.15 -8.68 1.63
C PHE A 103 -5.92 -9.68 2.48
N ALA A 104 -5.81 -10.97 2.18
CA ALA A 104 -6.45 -12.04 2.95
C ALA A 104 -5.89 -12.12 4.38
N ILE A 105 -4.57 -11.98 4.54
CA ILE A 105 -3.92 -11.84 5.85
C ILE A 105 -4.48 -10.62 6.58
N GLY A 106 -4.58 -9.46 5.91
CA GLY A 106 -5.18 -8.25 6.45
C GLY A 106 -6.58 -8.52 7.01
N ALA A 107 -7.48 -9.01 6.19
CA ALA A 107 -8.87 -9.30 6.57
C ALA A 107 -8.98 -10.30 7.73
N ALA A 108 -8.15 -11.35 7.75
CA ALA A 108 -8.13 -12.32 8.85
C ALA A 108 -7.75 -11.67 10.19
N PHE A 109 -6.67 -10.89 10.20
CA PHE A 109 -6.21 -10.23 11.42
C PHE A 109 -7.11 -9.07 11.84
N THR A 110 -7.69 -8.32 10.89
CA THR A 110 -8.74 -7.33 11.19
C THR A 110 -9.94 -7.99 11.84
N PHE A 111 -10.45 -9.09 11.29
CA PHE A 111 -11.57 -9.85 11.86
C PHE A 111 -11.25 -10.34 13.27
N ALA A 112 -10.10 -10.98 13.46
CA ALA A 112 -9.70 -11.51 14.76
C ALA A 112 -9.55 -10.41 15.81
N THR A 113 -8.93 -9.29 15.45
CA THR A 113 -8.75 -8.12 16.33
C THR A 113 -10.09 -7.48 16.67
N ALA A 114 -10.94 -7.25 15.66
CA ALA A 114 -12.26 -6.68 15.85
C ALA A 114 -13.17 -7.57 16.70
N SER A 115 -13.13 -8.89 16.50
CA SER A 115 -13.87 -9.86 17.34
C SER A 115 -13.45 -9.77 18.82
N ARG A 116 -12.15 -9.65 19.08
CA ARG A 116 -11.60 -9.57 20.42
C ARG A 116 -11.96 -8.26 21.12
N LEU A 117 -11.86 -7.13 20.42
CA LEU A 117 -12.15 -5.81 20.98
C LEU A 117 -13.66 -5.54 21.12
N SER A 118 -14.46 -5.91 20.13
CA SER A 118 -15.91 -5.73 20.18
C SER A 118 -16.62 -6.78 21.04
N LYS A 119 -16.01 -7.94 21.25
CA LYS A 119 -16.60 -9.15 21.85
C LYS A 119 -17.81 -9.66 21.04
N SER A 120 -17.83 -9.39 19.72
CA SER A 120 -18.95 -9.71 18.83
C SER A 120 -18.45 -10.14 17.44
N LEU A 121 -18.84 -11.34 17.01
CA LEU A 121 -18.56 -11.82 15.66
C LEU A 121 -19.32 -10.98 14.61
N VAL A 122 -20.54 -10.52 14.93
CA VAL A 122 -21.34 -9.72 14.02
C VAL A 122 -20.67 -8.40 13.71
N ILE A 123 -20.21 -7.67 14.73
CA ILE A 123 -19.50 -6.39 14.56
C ILE A 123 -18.21 -6.64 13.76
N ALA A 124 -17.44 -7.67 14.12
CA ALA A 124 -16.22 -8.03 13.40
C ALA A 124 -16.49 -8.34 11.93
N THR A 125 -17.54 -9.09 11.62
CA THR A 125 -17.94 -9.39 10.25
C THR A 125 -18.24 -8.10 9.47
N ILE A 126 -19.06 -7.20 10.03
CA ILE A 126 -19.45 -5.96 9.35
C ILE A 126 -18.23 -5.09 9.03
N VAL A 127 -17.34 -4.85 10.02
CA VAL A 127 -16.17 -3.98 9.80
C VAL A 127 -15.14 -4.61 8.86
N THR A 128 -15.01 -5.95 8.86
CA THR A 128 -14.14 -6.66 7.92
C THR A 128 -14.72 -6.64 6.51
N LEU A 129 -16.03 -6.75 6.35
CA LEU A 129 -16.68 -6.58 5.04
C LEU A 129 -16.48 -5.15 4.50
N PHE A 130 -16.44 -4.14 5.37
CA PHE A 130 -16.10 -2.77 4.95
C PHE A 130 -14.67 -2.68 4.42
N GLU A 131 -13.70 -3.33 5.09
CA GLU A 131 -12.32 -3.40 4.60
C GLU A 131 -12.25 -4.07 3.23
N ILE A 132 -12.92 -5.21 3.05
CA ILE A 132 -12.94 -5.94 1.78
C ILE A 132 -13.58 -5.10 0.68
N ALA A 133 -14.73 -4.46 0.97
CA ALA A 133 -15.49 -3.67 0.02
C ALA A 133 -14.78 -2.37 -0.41
N MET A 134 -14.02 -1.72 0.49
CA MET A 134 -13.21 -0.54 0.14
C MET A 134 -12.18 -0.82 -0.96
N SER A 135 -11.84 -2.09 -1.18
CA SER A 135 -11.02 -2.57 -2.29
C SER A 135 -9.74 -1.73 -2.51
N PRO A 136 -8.81 -1.66 -1.52
CA PRO A 136 -7.59 -0.88 -1.66
C PRO A 136 -6.83 -1.23 -2.93
N ARG A 137 -6.13 -0.26 -3.51
CA ARG A 137 -5.34 -0.48 -4.73
C ARG A 137 -4.31 -1.58 -4.55
N SER A 138 -4.02 -2.34 -5.61
CA SER A 138 -3.13 -3.50 -5.57
C SER A 138 -1.76 -3.19 -4.95
N PHE A 139 -1.18 -2.03 -5.24
CA PHE A 139 0.10 -1.61 -4.66
C PHE A 139 0.04 -1.28 -3.15
N GLY A 140 -1.17 -1.11 -2.59
CA GLY A 140 -1.38 -0.86 -1.16
C GLY A 140 -1.41 -2.13 -0.30
N TYR A 141 -1.23 -3.32 -0.88
CA TYR A 141 -1.36 -4.59 -0.17
C TYR A 141 -0.53 -4.71 1.12
N PRO A 142 0.71 -4.18 1.22
CA PRO A 142 1.46 -4.32 2.46
C PRO A 142 0.85 -3.53 3.60
N LYS A 143 0.27 -2.35 3.32
CA LYS A 143 -0.36 -1.50 4.33
C LYS A 143 -1.46 -2.26 5.06
N ILE A 144 -2.34 -2.92 4.31
CA ILE A 144 -3.48 -3.65 4.86
C ILE A 144 -3.01 -4.81 5.73
N ALA A 145 -2.09 -5.64 5.21
CA ALA A 145 -1.53 -6.76 5.96
C ALA A 145 -0.77 -6.28 7.22
N LEU A 146 0.12 -5.31 7.06
CA LEU A 146 1.02 -4.89 8.15
C LEU A 146 0.26 -4.20 9.28
N TYR A 147 -0.70 -3.32 8.98
CA TYR A 147 -1.48 -2.65 10.02
C TYR A 147 -2.41 -3.60 10.76
N ALA A 148 -3.02 -4.56 10.06
CA ALA A 148 -3.87 -5.56 10.68
C ALA A 148 -3.08 -6.49 11.63
N VAL A 149 -1.91 -6.97 11.18
CA VAL A 149 -1.02 -7.79 12.01
C VAL A 149 -0.48 -7.00 13.20
N ALA A 150 -0.07 -5.72 13.01
CA ALA A 150 0.37 -4.87 14.10
C ALA A 150 -0.73 -4.68 15.15
N ALA A 151 -1.95 -4.34 14.72
CA ALA A 151 -3.09 -4.18 15.62
C ALA A 151 -3.39 -5.47 16.41
N TRP A 152 -3.33 -6.63 15.75
CA TRP A 152 -3.44 -7.93 16.42
C TRP A 152 -2.36 -8.14 17.46
N MET A 153 -1.08 -7.89 17.11
CA MET A 153 0.02 -8.00 18.05
C MET A 153 -0.18 -7.08 19.26
N PHE A 154 -0.63 -5.84 19.05
CA PHE A 154 -0.91 -4.90 20.13
C PHE A 154 -1.99 -5.43 21.08
N VAL A 155 -3.09 -5.96 20.54
CA VAL A 155 -4.22 -6.46 21.34
C VAL A 155 -3.88 -7.75 22.10
N VAL A 156 -3.12 -8.65 21.47
CA VAL A 156 -2.81 -9.96 22.10
C VAL A 156 -1.65 -9.86 23.09
N TRP A 157 -0.72 -8.93 22.90
CA TRP A 157 0.49 -8.85 23.74
C TRP A 157 0.43 -7.80 24.84
N ALA A 158 -0.58 -6.96 24.85
CA ALA A 158 -0.75 -5.92 25.88
C ALA A 158 -0.84 -6.48 27.30
N ASP A 159 -1.42 -7.68 27.49
CA ASP A 159 -1.57 -8.32 28.81
C ASP A 159 -0.24 -8.78 29.41
N HIS A 160 0.67 -9.28 28.57
CA HIS A 160 1.94 -9.89 28.99
C HIS A 160 3.07 -9.51 28.04
N LEU A 161 3.67 -8.35 28.25
CA LEU A 161 4.74 -7.84 27.42
C LEU A 161 6.11 -8.40 27.87
N THR A 162 6.45 -9.59 27.38
CA THR A 162 7.75 -10.22 27.62
C THR A 162 8.84 -9.63 26.72
N THR A 163 10.11 -9.77 27.09
CA THR A 163 11.27 -9.36 26.28
C THR A 163 11.20 -9.92 24.85
N ARG A 164 10.83 -11.22 24.72
CA ARG A 164 10.65 -11.86 23.41
C ARG A 164 9.59 -11.15 22.55
N ARG A 165 8.45 -10.78 23.14
CA ARG A 165 7.39 -10.06 22.41
C ARG A 165 7.83 -8.65 22.01
N ILE A 166 8.61 -7.97 22.86
CA ILE A 166 9.19 -6.66 22.53
C ILE A 166 10.14 -6.79 21.34
N VAL A 167 11.02 -7.78 21.32
CA VAL A 167 11.91 -8.04 20.19
C VAL A 167 11.13 -8.39 18.93
N MET A 168 10.03 -9.16 19.03
CA MET A 168 9.15 -9.46 17.89
C MET A 168 8.43 -8.22 17.37
N LEU A 169 7.99 -7.29 18.25
CA LEU A 169 7.46 -5.98 17.83
C LEU A 169 8.50 -5.17 17.07
N ALA A 170 9.73 -5.14 17.57
CA ALA A 170 10.84 -4.46 16.89
C ALA A 170 11.12 -5.10 15.52
N ALA A 171 11.19 -6.43 15.45
CA ALA A 171 11.39 -7.15 14.19
C ALA A 171 10.27 -6.89 13.18
N PHE A 172 9.02 -6.89 13.64
CA PHE A 172 7.88 -6.57 12.77
C PHE A 172 7.91 -5.12 12.29
N THR A 173 8.32 -4.18 13.15
CA THR A 173 8.53 -2.76 12.77
C THR A 173 9.62 -2.64 11.70
N VAL A 174 10.72 -3.41 11.82
CA VAL A 174 11.78 -3.44 10.80
C VAL A 174 11.26 -4.00 9.48
N VAL A 175 10.51 -5.09 9.50
CA VAL A 175 9.87 -5.64 8.29
C VAL A 175 8.96 -4.61 7.64
N ALA A 176 8.13 -3.93 8.42
CA ALA A 176 7.27 -2.87 7.92
C ALA A 176 8.06 -1.69 7.32
N PHE A 177 9.16 -1.29 7.96
CA PHE A 177 10.07 -0.26 7.47
C PHE A 177 10.73 -0.64 6.14
N LEU A 178 11.11 -1.89 5.97
CA LEU A 178 11.72 -2.37 4.73
C LEU A 178 10.67 -2.59 3.62
N PHE A 179 9.41 -2.84 3.95
CA PHE A 179 8.34 -2.78 2.96
C PHE A 179 8.08 -1.36 2.48
N ARG A 180 8.09 -0.41 3.41
CA ARG A 180 8.03 1.01 3.13
C ARG A 180 8.36 1.80 4.40
N HIS A 181 9.29 2.72 4.31
CA HIS A 181 9.86 3.40 5.48
C HIS A 181 8.82 4.08 6.37
N ASP A 182 7.81 4.74 5.78
CA ASP A 182 6.74 5.38 6.52
C ASP A 182 5.87 4.38 7.32
N HIS A 183 5.64 3.17 6.79
CA HIS A 183 4.88 2.14 7.53
C HIS A 183 5.63 1.67 8.77
N GLY A 184 6.95 1.54 8.68
CA GLY A 184 7.79 1.26 9.84
C GLY A 184 7.69 2.35 10.90
N LEU A 185 7.64 3.61 10.51
CA LEU A 185 7.48 4.73 11.44
C LEU A 185 6.12 4.70 12.14
N TYR A 186 5.02 4.47 11.41
CA TYR A 186 3.68 4.45 11.98
C TYR A 186 3.48 3.25 12.92
N ILE A 187 3.90 2.07 12.51
CA ILE A 187 3.85 0.86 13.33
C ILE A 187 4.80 0.97 14.52
N GLY A 188 5.99 1.56 14.30
CA GLY A 188 6.96 1.82 15.35
C GLY A 188 6.43 2.75 16.44
N ALA A 189 5.72 3.82 16.06
CA ALA A 189 5.05 4.72 17.00
C ALA A 189 4.01 3.98 17.86
N GLY A 190 3.15 3.16 17.21
CA GLY A 190 2.18 2.33 17.93
C GLY A 190 2.83 1.28 18.83
N SER A 191 3.91 0.62 18.35
CA SER A 191 4.67 -0.37 19.13
C SER A 191 5.33 0.25 20.34
N LEU A 192 5.96 1.42 20.18
CA LEU A 192 6.57 2.16 21.30
C LEU A 192 5.50 2.61 22.31
N ALA A 193 4.35 3.11 21.82
CA ALA A 193 3.23 3.45 22.69
C ALA A 193 2.76 2.23 23.50
N LEU A 194 2.63 1.04 22.88
CA LEU A 194 2.29 -0.18 23.59
C LEU A 194 3.33 -0.53 24.67
N VAL A 195 4.63 -0.49 24.33
CA VAL A 195 5.72 -0.78 25.27
C VAL A 195 5.67 0.16 26.47
N VAL A 196 5.47 1.46 26.23
CA VAL A 196 5.36 2.46 27.29
C VAL A 196 4.13 2.19 28.17
N LEU A 197 2.96 2.08 27.55
CA LEU A 197 1.69 2.03 28.26
C LEU A 197 1.45 0.70 29.00
N ALA A 198 1.92 -0.40 28.43
CA ALA A 198 1.83 -1.70 29.11
C ALA A 198 2.87 -1.86 30.24
N SER A 199 3.93 -1.00 30.25
CA SER A 199 4.99 -1.07 31.27
C SER A 199 4.89 0.04 32.33
N TRP A 200 3.97 1.00 32.15
CA TRP A 200 3.89 2.18 33.01
C TRP A 200 3.70 1.85 34.50
N GLN A 201 2.93 0.80 34.79
CA GLN A 201 2.65 0.38 36.17
C GLN A 201 3.75 -0.49 36.79
N ASP A 202 4.69 -1.02 35.99
CA ASP A 202 5.78 -1.88 36.44
C ASP A 202 6.96 -1.09 37.05
N GLY A 203 6.90 0.25 37.03
CA GLY A 203 7.90 1.15 37.55
C GLY A 203 8.93 1.61 36.51
N LEU A 204 9.57 2.75 36.81
CA LEU A 204 10.45 3.46 35.86
C LEU A 204 11.62 2.62 35.35
N LYS A 205 12.23 1.80 36.22
CA LYS A 205 13.36 0.93 35.81
C LYS A 205 12.95 -0.09 34.74
N VAL A 206 11.80 -0.73 34.94
CA VAL A 206 11.26 -1.73 33.98
C VAL A 206 10.87 -1.05 32.68
N LEU A 207 10.22 0.11 32.77
CA LEU A 207 9.85 0.92 31.60
C LEU A 207 11.07 1.28 30.75
N VAL A 208 12.11 1.87 31.38
CA VAL A 208 13.35 2.26 30.66
C VAL A 208 14.05 1.05 30.06
N LEU A 209 14.10 -0.07 30.78
CA LEU A 209 14.70 -1.31 30.28
C LEU A 209 13.96 -1.81 29.03
N ARG A 210 12.61 -1.88 29.08
CA ARG A 210 11.80 -2.36 27.95
C ARG A 210 11.88 -1.45 26.73
N ILE A 211 11.90 -0.13 26.93
CA ILE A 211 12.18 0.84 25.85
C ILE A 211 13.57 0.60 25.27
N GLY A 212 14.58 0.43 26.13
CA GLY A 212 15.94 0.13 25.71
C GLY A 212 16.04 -1.16 24.90
N VAL A 213 15.32 -2.22 25.32
CA VAL A 213 15.23 -3.48 24.54
C VAL A 213 14.58 -3.25 23.18
N PHE A 214 13.47 -2.50 23.10
CA PHE A 214 12.79 -2.22 21.85
C PHE A 214 13.67 -1.43 20.88
N VAL A 215 14.25 -0.31 21.34
CA VAL A 215 15.12 0.55 20.51
C VAL A 215 16.41 -0.16 20.13
N GLY A 216 17.01 -0.89 21.07
CA GLY A 216 18.22 -1.69 20.81
C GLY A 216 17.98 -2.80 19.78
N ALA A 217 16.84 -3.51 19.89
CA ALA A 217 16.45 -4.52 18.91
C ALA A 217 16.20 -3.90 17.51
N LEU A 218 15.52 -2.74 17.43
CA LEU A 218 15.36 -2.01 16.17
C LEU A 218 16.71 -1.66 15.55
N ALA A 219 17.64 -1.09 16.34
CA ALA A 219 18.95 -0.70 15.86
C ALA A 219 19.74 -1.89 15.34
N VAL A 220 19.79 -3.00 16.09
CA VAL A 220 20.50 -4.22 15.69
C VAL A 220 19.90 -4.85 14.43
N LEU A 221 18.58 -4.92 14.34
CA LEU A 221 17.90 -5.55 13.20
C LEU A 221 17.95 -4.69 11.92
N LEU A 222 17.98 -3.36 12.05
CA LEU A 222 18.15 -2.45 10.91
C LEU A 222 19.62 -2.27 10.49
N MET A 223 20.58 -2.62 11.35
CA MET A 223 22.00 -2.41 11.11
C MET A 223 22.50 -2.99 9.78
N PRO A 224 22.16 -4.24 9.37
CA PRO A 224 22.61 -4.79 8.10
C PRO A 224 22.18 -3.95 6.90
N TRP A 225 20.92 -3.50 6.89
CA TRP A 225 20.39 -2.63 5.86
C TRP A 225 21.05 -1.24 5.89
N ALA A 226 21.21 -0.65 7.08
CA ALA A 226 21.84 0.65 7.22
C ALA A 226 23.30 0.65 6.76
N LEU A 227 24.07 -0.40 7.09
CA LEU A 227 25.44 -0.57 6.62
C LEU A 227 25.51 -0.76 5.10
N TYR A 228 24.58 -1.53 4.53
CA TYR A 228 24.45 -1.69 3.09
C TYR A 228 24.20 -0.34 2.39
N VAL A 229 23.23 0.43 2.86
CA VAL A 229 22.93 1.77 2.32
C VAL A 229 24.10 2.72 2.51
N GLN A 230 24.73 2.71 3.70
CA GLN A 230 25.90 3.56 3.98
C GLN A 230 27.06 3.26 3.04
N HIS A 231 27.28 1.97 2.70
CA HIS A 231 28.36 1.55 1.82
C HIS A 231 28.20 2.05 0.38
N TYR A 232 26.97 1.99 -0.18
CA TYR A 232 26.76 2.27 -1.62
C TYR A 232 26.44 3.73 -1.93
N VAL A 233 25.64 4.41 -1.10
CA VAL A 233 25.17 5.77 -1.39
C VAL A 233 25.28 6.73 -0.21
N GLY A 234 25.56 6.21 1.00
CA GLY A 234 25.50 6.95 2.25
C GLY A 234 24.06 7.15 2.74
N LEU A 235 23.83 7.08 4.06
CA LEU A 235 22.50 7.26 4.64
C LEU A 235 21.88 8.62 4.29
N VAL A 236 22.69 9.69 4.35
CA VAL A 236 22.23 11.05 4.00
C VAL A 236 21.79 11.09 2.53
N GLY A 237 22.64 10.60 1.61
CA GLY A 237 22.36 10.57 0.18
C GLY A 237 21.15 9.70 -0.19
N TYR A 238 20.85 8.70 0.64
CA TYR A 238 19.69 7.84 0.45
C TYR A 238 18.37 8.51 0.87
N PHE A 239 18.33 9.18 2.03
CA PHE A 239 17.11 9.79 2.55
C PHE A 239 16.83 11.19 2.00
N GLN A 240 17.85 11.94 1.62
CA GLN A 240 17.72 13.32 1.17
C GLN A 240 16.75 13.50 -0.01
N PRO A 241 16.83 12.71 -1.12
CA PRO A 241 15.91 12.87 -2.25
C PRO A 241 14.44 12.60 -1.86
N GLY A 242 14.18 11.64 -0.96
CA GLY A 242 12.85 11.35 -0.46
C GLY A 242 12.29 12.49 0.41
N LEU A 243 13.14 13.14 1.20
CA LEU A 243 12.76 14.30 2.00
C LEU A 243 12.50 15.53 1.13
N GLU A 244 13.33 15.77 0.10
CA GLU A 244 13.15 16.86 -0.87
C GLU A 244 11.85 16.68 -1.66
N PHE A 245 11.60 15.48 -2.17
CA PHE A 245 10.33 15.14 -2.83
C PHE A 245 9.13 15.36 -1.90
N SER A 246 9.25 14.91 -0.63
CA SER A 246 8.19 15.09 0.36
C SER A 246 7.93 16.56 0.70
N ARG A 247 8.96 17.39 0.71
CA ARG A 247 8.83 18.85 0.91
C ARG A 247 8.17 19.52 -0.29
N ALA A 248 8.65 19.21 -1.50
CA ALA A 248 8.06 19.76 -2.73
C ALA A 248 6.58 19.36 -2.89
N GLU A 249 6.23 18.11 -2.55
CA GLU A 249 4.84 17.66 -2.54
C GLU A 249 4.04 18.40 -1.45
N ALA A 250 4.59 18.63 -0.27
CA ALA A 250 3.94 19.37 0.80
C ALA A 250 3.75 20.85 0.45
N GLU A 251 4.73 21.51 -0.12
CA GLU A 251 4.63 22.91 -0.56
C GLU A 251 3.53 23.09 -1.61
N GLY A 252 3.38 22.13 -2.53
CA GLY A 252 2.28 22.11 -3.49
C GLY A 252 0.92 21.78 -2.90
N THR A 253 0.84 21.19 -1.70
CA THR A 253 -0.39 20.64 -1.10
C THR A 253 -0.79 21.27 0.22
N VAL A 254 0.12 21.94 0.94
CA VAL A 254 -0.17 22.64 2.22
C VAL A 254 -1.33 23.63 2.08
N LEU A 255 -1.58 24.10 0.88
CA LEU A 255 -2.71 24.97 0.55
C LEU A 255 -3.96 24.21 0.07
N ARG A 256 -3.91 22.88 -0.06
CA ARG A 256 -5.12 22.10 -0.30
C ARG A 256 -5.89 22.03 1.02
N ALA A 257 -6.91 22.88 1.11
CA ALA A 257 -7.84 22.83 2.23
C ALA A 257 -8.31 21.40 2.48
N LEU A 258 -8.53 21.06 3.76
CA LEU A 258 -9.19 19.81 4.13
C LEU A 258 -10.41 19.57 3.23
N PRO A 259 -10.72 18.33 2.88
CA PRO A 259 -11.88 18.03 2.04
C PRO A 259 -13.14 18.70 2.58
N ARG A 260 -13.90 19.35 1.71
CA ARG A 260 -15.11 20.09 2.09
C ARG A 260 -16.33 19.47 1.44
N PHE A 261 -17.44 19.45 2.19
CA PHE A 261 -18.73 19.09 1.62
C PHE A 261 -19.14 20.13 0.57
N GLY A 262 -19.50 19.64 -0.61
CA GLY A 262 -20.03 20.46 -1.69
C GLY A 262 -21.55 20.58 -1.60
N PHE A 263 -22.08 21.80 -1.62
CA PHE A 263 -23.52 22.05 -1.60
C PHE A 263 -24.09 22.33 -3.00
N GLY A 264 -23.24 22.36 -4.04
CA GLY A 264 -23.65 22.57 -5.44
C GLY A 264 -24.10 21.30 -6.17
N GLY A 265 -24.16 20.16 -5.50
CA GLY A 265 -24.53 18.85 -6.05
C GLY A 265 -25.34 18.01 -5.04
N PRO A 266 -25.61 16.74 -5.36
CA PRO A 266 -26.32 15.84 -4.44
C PRO A 266 -25.55 15.69 -3.12
N LEU A 267 -26.23 15.90 -1.98
CA LEU A 267 -25.64 15.70 -0.66
C LEU A 267 -25.05 14.30 -0.46
N PHE A 268 -25.67 13.30 -1.06
CA PHE A 268 -25.23 11.90 -1.04
C PHE A 268 -24.47 11.49 -2.31
N GLY A 269 -23.95 12.47 -3.06
CA GLY A 269 -23.08 12.20 -4.21
C GLY A 269 -21.70 11.69 -3.79
N GLN A 270 -21.02 11.01 -4.69
CA GLN A 270 -19.72 10.35 -4.43
C GLN A 270 -18.72 11.28 -3.72
N ALA A 271 -18.54 12.52 -4.19
CA ALA A 271 -17.59 13.47 -3.61
C ALA A 271 -17.89 13.77 -2.13
N ASN A 272 -19.16 13.96 -1.75
CA ASN A 272 -19.54 14.21 -0.36
C ASN A 272 -19.41 12.95 0.51
N LEU A 273 -19.64 11.77 -0.06
CA LEU A 273 -19.47 10.51 0.65
C LEU A 273 -17.98 10.17 0.87
N GLU A 274 -17.10 10.55 -0.07
CA GLU A 274 -15.65 10.50 0.13
C GLU A 274 -15.21 11.40 1.29
N VAL A 275 -15.72 12.63 1.35
CA VAL A 275 -15.48 13.58 2.47
C VAL A 275 -15.99 13.01 3.78
N TRP A 276 -17.19 12.39 3.78
CA TRP A 276 -17.75 11.72 4.96
C TRP A 276 -16.84 10.61 5.48
N LEU A 277 -16.42 9.68 4.63
CA LEU A 277 -15.52 8.58 5.02
C LEU A 277 -14.16 9.11 5.50
N PHE A 278 -13.62 10.15 4.85
CA PHE A 278 -12.41 10.81 5.30
C PHE A 278 -12.53 11.25 6.77
N TYR A 279 -13.57 12.02 7.11
CA TYR A 279 -13.75 12.50 8.48
C TYR A 279 -14.07 11.38 9.47
N VAL A 280 -14.81 10.36 9.06
CA VAL A 280 -15.05 9.17 9.92
C VAL A 280 -13.73 8.47 10.25
N PHE A 281 -12.89 8.19 9.27
CA PHE A 281 -11.62 7.49 9.50
C PHE A 281 -10.62 8.32 10.30
N GLU A 282 -10.55 9.62 10.03
CA GLU A 282 -9.68 10.55 10.76
C GLU A 282 -10.11 10.73 12.22
N THR A 283 -11.39 10.75 12.51
CA THR A 283 -11.91 11.04 13.86
C THR A 283 -12.01 9.83 14.77
N ILE A 284 -12.13 8.61 14.25
CA ILE A 284 -12.24 7.37 15.04
C ILE A 284 -11.10 7.22 16.07
N PRO A 285 -9.80 7.38 15.74
CA PRO A 285 -8.72 7.25 16.72
C PRO A 285 -8.86 8.24 17.89
N PHE A 286 -9.22 9.49 17.58
CA PHE A 286 -9.45 10.53 18.60
C PHE A 286 -10.67 10.21 19.47
N ALA A 287 -11.76 9.72 18.86
CA ALA A 287 -12.94 9.28 19.59
C ALA A 287 -12.63 8.15 20.57
N CYS A 288 -11.75 7.22 20.20
CA CYS A 288 -11.25 6.16 21.07
C CYS A 288 -10.48 6.73 22.27
N LEU A 289 -9.52 7.63 22.02
CA LEU A 289 -8.72 8.25 23.08
C LEU A 289 -9.59 9.09 24.04
N VAL A 290 -10.50 9.90 23.50
CA VAL A 290 -11.46 10.68 24.29
C VAL A 290 -12.37 9.77 25.13
N THR A 291 -12.86 8.68 24.55
CA THR A 291 -13.69 7.70 25.27
C THR A 291 -12.91 7.02 26.39
N LEU A 292 -11.67 6.61 26.18
CA LEU A 292 -10.79 6.06 27.21
C LEU A 292 -10.53 7.07 28.31
N TRP A 293 -10.17 8.29 27.96
CA TRP A 293 -9.92 9.36 28.92
C TRP A 293 -11.12 9.62 29.83
N PHE A 294 -12.34 9.76 29.26
CA PHE A 294 -13.56 9.95 30.06
C PHE A 294 -13.88 8.77 30.98
N ARG A 295 -13.64 7.53 30.52
CA ARG A 295 -13.87 6.33 31.36
C ARG A 295 -12.90 6.26 32.54
N LEU A 296 -11.63 6.62 32.32
CA LEU A 296 -10.60 6.68 33.36
C LEU A 296 -10.89 7.80 34.35
N TRP A 297 -11.19 9.02 33.84
CA TRP A 297 -11.46 10.19 34.67
C TRP A 297 -12.68 10.02 35.60
N ARG A 298 -13.71 9.33 35.10
CA ARG A 298 -14.90 9.02 35.92
C ARG A 298 -14.73 7.83 36.85
N GLY A 299 -13.56 7.23 36.92
CA GLY A 299 -13.32 6.03 37.73
C GLY A 299 -14.11 4.78 37.28
N GLN A 300 -14.75 4.85 36.10
CA GLN A 300 -15.55 3.75 35.55
C GLN A 300 -14.69 2.64 34.92
N HIS A 301 -13.40 2.90 34.78
CA HIS A 301 -12.45 1.95 34.22
C HIS A 301 -11.07 2.15 34.86
N ARG A 302 -10.37 1.07 35.13
CA ARG A 302 -8.95 1.12 35.48
C ARG A 302 -8.12 0.96 34.24
N TRP A 303 -6.89 1.48 34.27
CA TRP A 303 -5.95 1.25 33.18
C TRP A 303 -5.74 -0.25 32.99
N SER A 304 -5.90 -0.74 31.77
CA SER A 304 -5.86 -2.17 31.44
C SER A 304 -5.08 -2.40 30.14
N ALA A 305 -4.77 -3.65 29.87
CA ALA A 305 -4.19 -4.07 28.61
C ALA A 305 -5.03 -3.65 27.38
N GLU A 306 -6.37 -3.75 27.48
CA GLU A 306 -7.28 -3.23 26.43
C GLU A 306 -7.06 -1.73 26.20
N SER A 307 -6.92 -0.93 27.27
CA SER A 307 -6.65 0.51 27.18
C SER A 307 -5.31 0.79 26.49
N ALA A 308 -4.26 0.05 26.85
CA ALA A 308 -2.94 0.17 26.25
C ALA A 308 -2.97 -0.20 24.75
N ALA A 309 -3.64 -1.30 24.41
CA ALA A 309 -3.77 -1.77 23.03
C ALA A 309 -4.55 -0.77 22.15
N VAL A 310 -5.73 -0.32 22.62
CA VAL A 310 -6.54 0.67 21.87
C VAL A 310 -5.78 1.97 21.69
N THR A 311 -5.05 2.42 22.73
CA THR A 311 -4.20 3.63 22.60
C THR A 311 -3.08 3.41 21.60
N ALA A 312 -2.40 2.25 21.60
CA ALA A 312 -1.33 1.94 20.65
C ALA A 312 -1.82 1.92 19.20
N VAL A 313 -2.99 1.29 18.94
CA VAL A 313 -3.62 1.32 17.62
C VAL A 313 -4.04 2.74 17.23
N SER A 314 -4.54 3.54 18.18
CA SER A 314 -4.91 4.95 17.93
C SER A 314 -3.67 5.80 17.59
N VAL A 315 -2.55 5.61 18.28
CA VAL A 315 -1.28 6.30 17.98
C VAL A 315 -0.78 5.94 16.58
N MET A 316 -0.79 4.64 16.24
CA MET A 316 -0.44 4.17 14.89
C MET A 316 -1.35 4.81 13.83
N ALA A 317 -2.66 4.83 14.07
CA ALA A 317 -3.65 5.42 13.16
C ALA A 317 -3.44 6.93 12.98
N ILE A 318 -3.24 7.67 14.07
CA ILE A 318 -3.00 9.12 14.02
C ILE A 318 -1.71 9.43 13.25
N ALA A 319 -0.62 8.69 13.52
CA ALA A 319 0.64 8.87 12.81
C ALA A 319 0.48 8.63 11.29
N MET A 320 -0.27 7.60 10.91
CA MET A 320 -0.61 7.30 9.52
C MET A 320 -1.49 8.39 8.90
N ASN A 321 -2.54 8.83 9.60
CA ASN A 321 -3.48 9.85 9.16
C ASN A 321 -2.79 11.21 8.94
N LEU A 322 -1.84 11.59 9.81
CA LEU A 322 -1.00 12.78 9.60
C LEU A 322 -0.21 12.71 8.29
N GLY A 323 0.26 11.52 7.93
CA GLY A 323 0.89 11.29 6.63
C GLY A 323 -0.08 11.48 5.45
N PHE A 324 -1.37 11.19 5.64
CA PHE A 324 -2.40 11.37 4.60
C PHE A 324 -2.89 12.81 4.47
N LEU A 325 -2.88 13.59 5.55
CA LEU A 325 -3.25 15.02 5.50
C LEU A 325 -2.37 15.81 4.53
N ARG A 326 -1.14 15.36 4.28
CA ARG A 326 -0.25 15.97 3.28
C ARG A 326 -0.85 15.95 1.87
N THR A 327 -1.57 14.89 1.50
CA THR A 327 -2.28 14.77 0.21
C THR A 327 -3.59 14.02 0.44
N PRO A 328 -4.68 14.73 0.82
CA PRO A 328 -5.98 14.10 1.07
C PRO A 328 -6.64 13.70 -0.26
N LEU A 329 -6.14 12.62 -0.86
CA LEU A 329 -6.68 12.06 -2.09
C LEU A 329 -7.69 10.96 -1.74
N ALA A 330 -8.82 10.94 -2.43
CA ALA A 330 -9.78 9.84 -2.38
C ALA A 330 -9.11 8.46 -2.57
N ALA A 331 -8.07 8.42 -3.40
CA ALA A 331 -7.25 7.24 -3.64
C ALA A 331 -6.52 6.68 -2.40
N ARG A 332 -6.31 7.49 -1.36
CA ARG A 332 -5.63 7.07 -0.10
C ARG A 332 -6.62 6.67 1.00
N LEU A 333 -7.89 6.99 0.81
CA LEU A 333 -8.94 6.68 1.78
C LEU A 333 -9.01 5.17 2.14
N PRO A 334 -8.91 4.24 1.18
CA PRO A 334 -8.90 2.81 1.49
C PRO A 334 -7.72 2.37 2.37
N ASP A 335 -6.62 3.10 2.39
CA ASP A 335 -5.44 2.75 3.18
C ASP A 335 -5.69 2.91 4.70
N ALA A 336 -6.65 3.77 5.10
CA ALA A 336 -7.01 4.01 6.49
C ALA A 336 -8.06 3.04 7.05
N VAL A 337 -8.61 2.15 6.22
CA VAL A 337 -9.74 1.29 6.59
C VAL A 337 -9.43 0.33 7.74
N VAL A 338 -8.22 -0.24 7.80
CA VAL A 338 -7.86 -1.25 8.83
C VAL A 338 -7.89 -0.66 10.24
N PRO A 339 -7.13 0.40 10.57
CA PRO A 339 -7.21 0.97 11.93
C PRO A 339 -8.61 1.51 12.25
N ALA A 340 -9.31 2.08 11.26
CA ALA A 340 -10.69 2.56 11.44
C ALA A 340 -11.66 1.40 11.77
N ALA A 341 -11.55 0.26 11.08
CA ALA A 341 -12.35 -0.94 11.34
C ALA A 341 -12.08 -1.50 12.74
N VAL A 342 -10.80 -1.65 13.11
CA VAL A 342 -10.39 -2.17 14.42
C VAL A 342 -10.87 -1.26 15.55
N LEU A 343 -10.58 0.03 15.50
CA LEU A 343 -10.97 0.99 16.52
C LEU A 343 -12.48 1.24 16.53
N GLY A 344 -13.11 1.30 15.37
CA GLY A 344 -14.56 1.39 15.21
C GLY A 344 -15.27 0.20 15.83
N SER A 345 -14.73 -1.01 15.67
CA SER A 345 -15.29 -2.21 16.29
C SER A 345 -15.31 -2.13 17.81
N TRP A 346 -14.26 -1.57 18.43
CA TRP A 346 -14.21 -1.34 19.87
C TRP A 346 -15.28 -0.35 20.33
N LEU A 347 -15.45 0.80 19.65
CA LEU A 347 -16.50 1.77 19.96
C LEU A 347 -17.90 1.19 19.82
N LEU A 348 -18.15 0.44 18.75
CA LEU A 348 -19.42 -0.25 18.51
C LEU A 348 -19.68 -1.30 19.60
N GLY A 349 -18.67 -2.09 19.98
CA GLY A 349 -18.77 -3.05 21.06
C GLY A 349 -19.09 -2.41 22.41
N LEU A 350 -18.52 -1.24 22.71
CA LEU A 350 -18.86 -0.46 23.90
C LEU A 350 -20.29 0.07 23.85
N ALA A 351 -20.74 0.58 22.71
CA ALA A 351 -22.10 1.07 22.54
C ALA A 351 -23.12 -0.06 22.70
N TRP A 352 -22.81 -1.24 22.12
CA TRP A 352 -23.66 -2.43 22.18
C TRP A 352 -23.89 -2.93 23.61
N ARG A 353 -22.88 -2.89 24.44
CA ARG A 353 -22.96 -3.37 25.83
C ARG A 353 -23.57 -2.37 26.83
N ARG A 354 -23.79 -1.11 26.44
CA ARG A 354 -24.41 -0.10 27.29
C ARG A 354 -25.89 -0.37 27.49
N ARG A 355 -26.39 -0.14 28.68
CA ARG A 355 -27.80 -0.24 29.05
C ARG A 355 -28.30 1.10 29.61
N GLY A 356 -29.62 1.37 29.55
CA GLY A 356 -30.27 2.57 30.05
C GLY A 356 -30.56 3.64 28.99
N SER A 357 -31.08 4.77 29.37
CA SER A 357 -31.54 5.84 28.45
C SER A 357 -30.42 6.41 27.59
N ARG A 358 -29.22 6.60 28.15
CA ARG A 358 -28.04 7.07 27.39
C ARG A 358 -27.52 6.03 26.41
N ALA A 359 -27.82 4.76 26.61
CA ALA A 359 -27.48 3.69 25.67
C ALA A 359 -28.22 3.83 24.35
N ARG A 360 -29.49 4.27 24.40
CA ARG A 360 -30.29 4.49 23.18
C ARG A 360 -29.69 5.54 22.25
N LEU A 361 -29.19 6.65 22.81
CA LEU A 361 -28.49 7.69 22.03
C LEU A 361 -27.18 7.14 21.45
N ALA A 362 -26.34 6.47 22.25
CA ALA A 362 -25.10 5.88 21.76
C ALA A 362 -25.36 4.87 20.65
N TRP A 363 -26.43 4.07 20.79
CA TRP A 363 -26.89 3.12 19.80
C TRP A 363 -27.33 3.80 18.49
N ALA A 364 -28.18 4.83 18.59
CA ALA A 364 -28.65 5.58 17.42
C ALA A 364 -27.51 6.23 16.65
N VAL A 365 -26.57 6.87 17.36
CA VAL A 365 -25.37 7.45 16.74
C VAL A 365 -24.50 6.38 16.08
N SER A 366 -24.24 5.27 16.76
CA SER A 366 -23.43 4.16 16.20
C SER A 366 -24.09 3.55 14.98
N ALA A 367 -25.40 3.31 15.02
CA ALA A 367 -26.16 2.78 13.89
C ALA A 367 -26.17 3.76 12.70
N PHE A 368 -26.31 5.06 12.96
CA PHE A 368 -26.24 6.09 11.92
C PHE A 368 -24.87 6.13 11.26
N VAL A 369 -23.77 6.19 12.05
CA VAL A 369 -22.41 6.21 11.52
C VAL A 369 -22.13 4.92 10.73
N LEU A 370 -22.55 3.77 11.24
CA LEU A 370 -22.36 2.49 10.57
C LEU A 370 -23.13 2.41 9.24
N ALA A 371 -24.41 2.79 9.23
CA ALA A 371 -25.24 2.74 8.03
C ALA A 371 -24.79 3.76 6.98
N SER A 372 -24.47 4.99 7.39
CA SER A 372 -23.96 6.03 6.49
C SER A 372 -22.57 5.68 5.93
N SER A 373 -21.70 5.06 6.72
CA SER A 373 -20.41 4.57 6.24
C SER A 373 -20.57 3.38 5.30
N ALA A 374 -21.49 2.45 5.58
CA ALA A 374 -21.81 1.35 4.67
C ALA A 374 -22.27 1.86 3.30
N TRP A 375 -23.20 2.81 3.31
CA TRP A 375 -23.68 3.45 2.09
C TRP A 375 -22.55 4.17 1.35
N ALA A 376 -21.75 4.95 2.07
CA ALA A 376 -20.62 5.67 1.50
C ALA A 376 -19.59 4.71 0.87
N ILE A 377 -19.27 3.59 1.52
CA ILE A 377 -18.37 2.57 0.98
C ILE A 377 -18.95 1.95 -0.31
N VAL A 378 -20.24 1.60 -0.32
CA VAL A 378 -20.89 1.02 -1.51
C VAL A 378 -20.78 1.95 -2.71
N VAL A 379 -20.94 3.26 -2.50
CA VAL A 379 -20.89 4.27 -3.57
C VAL A 379 -19.47 4.60 -3.97
N VAL A 380 -18.60 4.89 -2.99
CA VAL A 380 -17.21 5.35 -3.23
C VAL A 380 -16.33 4.25 -3.83
N ALA A 381 -16.50 3.01 -3.35
CA ALA A 381 -15.78 1.86 -3.88
C ALA A 381 -16.47 1.23 -5.11
N ASP A 382 -17.58 1.82 -5.57
CA ASP A 382 -18.36 1.31 -6.72
C ASP A 382 -18.63 -0.20 -6.65
N VAL A 383 -19.07 -0.66 -5.46
CA VAL A 383 -19.27 -2.09 -5.16
C VAL A 383 -20.21 -2.75 -6.17
N ARG A 384 -21.16 -2.00 -6.72
CA ARG A 384 -22.08 -2.52 -7.74
C ARG A 384 -21.34 -2.91 -9.02
N ASN A 385 -20.43 -2.06 -9.48
CA ASN A 385 -19.61 -2.34 -10.66
C ASN A 385 -18.63 -3.48 -10.41
N GLU A 386 -18.06 -3.57 -9.21
CA GLU A 386 -17.21 -4.69 -8.80
C GLU A 386 -17.99 -6.02 -8.81
N LEU A 387 -19.22 -6.04 -8.31
CA LEU A 387 -20.09 -7.21 -8.35
C LEU A 387 -20.47 -7.60 -9.79
N ASN A 388 -20.68 -6.62 -10.68
CA ASN A 388 -20.90 -6.85 -12.10
C ASN A 388 -19.65 -7.45 -12.76
N THR A 389 -18.48 -6.88 -12.48
CA THR A 389 -17.18 -7.37 -12.98
C THR A 389 -16.92 -8.81 -12.54
N ALA A 390 -17.27 -9.15 -11.30
CA ALA A 390 -17.18 -10.51 -10.78
C ALA A 390 -18.23 -11.46 -11.39
N GLY A 391 -19.21 -10.95 -12.12
CA GLY A 391 -20.30 -11.73 -12.71
C GLY A 391 -21.40 -12.14 -11.71
N ILE A 392 -21.41 -11.55 -10.50
CA ILE A 392 -22.35 -11.92 -9.42
C ILE A 392 -23.75 -11.36 -9.69
N LEU A 393 -23.84 -10.11 -10.17
CA LEU A 393 -25.13 -9.45 -10.48
C LEU A 393 -25.61 -9.66 -11.92
N ASN A 394 -24.85 -10.40 -12.72
CA ASN A 394 -25.15 -10.64 -14.13
C ASN A 394 -26.04 -11.91 -14.30
N ARG A 395 -26.22 -12.34 -15.57
CA ARG A 395 -26.93 -13.55 -15.89
C ARG A 395 -26.35 -14.82 -15.24
N PRO A 396 -27.14 -15.85 -15.00
CA PRO A 396 -26.64 -17.15 -14.54
C PRO A 396 -25.49 -17.65 -15.43
N GLY A 397 -24.38 -18.08 -14.80
CA GLY A 397 -23.19 -18.56 -15.52
C GLY A 397 -22.11 -17.50 -15.76
N ALA A 398 -22.39 -16.18 -15.63
CA ALA A 398 -21.42 -15.12 -15.87
C ALA A 398 -20.17 -15.22 -14.96
N MET A 399 -20.36 -15.60 -13.70
CA MET A 399 -19.23 -15.84 -12.78
C MET A 399 -18.34 -17.01 -13.26
N LYS A 400 -18.91 -18.06 -13.81
CA LYS A 400 -18.13 -19.19 -14.37
C LYS A 400 -17.34 -18.75 -15.59
N GLU A 401 -17.95 -17.96 -16.47
CA GLU A 401 -17.27 -17.36 -17.63
C GLU A 401 -16.14 -16.43 -17.18
N ARG A 402 -16.39 -15.62 -16.16
CA ARG A 402 -15.36 -14.75 -15.55
C ARG A 402 -14.18 -15.53 -15.02
N ILE A 403 -14.40 -16.63 -14.31
CA ILE A 403 -13.32 -17.49 -13.81
C ILE A 403 -12.52 -18.09 -14.96
N ALA A 404 -13.19 -18.57 -16.02
CA ALA A 404 -12.52 -19.12 -17.19
C ALA A 404 -11.66 -18.07 -17.92
N ASP A 405 -12.18 -16.87 -18.12
CA ASP A 405 -11.48 -15.72 -18.69
C ASP A 405 -10.24 -15.34 -17.86
N LEU A 406 -10.41 -15.17 -16.54
CA LEU A 406 -9.30 -14.85 -15.63
C LEU A 406 -8.21 -15.92 -15.65
N ARG A 407 -8.58 -17.21 -15.72
CA ARG A 407 -7.60 -18.30 -15.81
C ARG A 407 -6.71 -18.15 -17.04
N VAL A 408 -7.27 -17.79 -18.18
CA VAL A 408 -6.51 -17.58 -19.42
C VAL A 408 -5.62 -16.33 -19.30
N ARG A 409 -6.19 -15.21 -18.85
CA ARG A 409 -5.47 -13.94 -18.73
C ARG A 409 -4.30 -14.01 -17.74
N LEU A 410 -4.56 -14.58 -16.56
CA LEU A 410 -3.59 -14.63 -15.46
C LEU A 410 -2.47 -15.65 -15.69
N SER A 411 -2.64 -16.59 -16.65
CA SER A 411 -1.57 -17.48 -17.06
C SER A 411 -0.51 -16.83 -17.96
N LYS A 412 -0.83 -15.65 -18.53
CA LYS A 412 0.05 -14.93 -19.44
C LYS A 412 0.92 -13.91 -18.69
N PRO A 413 2.17 -13.66 -19.14
CA PRO A 413 3.00 -12.59 -18.58
C PRO A 413 2.58 -11.19 -19.04
N MET A 414 1.87 -11.08 -20.16
CA MET A 414 1.42 -9.83 -20.77
C MET A 414 -0.12 -9.78 -20.78
N PRO A 415 -0.75 -8.73 -20.25
CA PRO A 415 -2.19 -8.55 -20.33
C PRO A 415 -2.63 -8.22 -21.77
N GLU A 416 -3.90 -8.37 -22.03
CA GLU A 416 -4.49 -7.87 -23.27
C GLU A 416 -4.51 -6.34 -23.30
N ARG A 417 -4.59 -5.76 -24.51
CA ARG A 417 -4.46 -4.31 -24.72
C ARG A 417 -5.35 -3.47 -23.80
N ASP A 418 -6.62 -3.84 -23.69
CA ASP A 418 -7.61 -3.08 -22.91
C ASP A 418 -7.41 -3.17 -21.38
N HIS A 419 -6.54 -4.07 -20.92
CA HIS A 419 -6.19 -4.26 -19.52
C HIS A 419 -4.82 -3.69 -19.16
N LEU A 420 -4.18 -2.99 -20.10
CA LEU A 420 -2.93 -2.28 -19.86
C LEU A 420 -3.18 -1.01 -19.05
N PRO A 421 -2.22 -0.60 -18.17
CA PRO A 421 -2.47 0.41 -17.14
C PRO A 421 -2.63 1.83 -17.67
N SER A 422 -2.17 2.10 -18.89
CA SER A 422 -2.21 3.44 -19.46
C SER A 422 -2.35 3.42 -20.99
N ARG A 423 -2.73 4.56 -21.57
CA ARG A 423 -2.77 4.75 -23.04
C ARG A 423 -1.40 4.59 -23.66
N ASN A 424 -0.33 5.02 -22.97
CA ASN A 424 1.04 4.82 -23.40
C ASN A 424 1.37 3.33 -23.52
N SER A 425 1.01 2.55 -22.51
CA SER A 425 1.20 1.11 -22.50
C SER A 425 0.45 0.43 -23.65
N GLN A 426 -0.78 0.82 -23.88
CA GLN A 426 -1.60 0.31 -24.99
C GLN A 426 -1.00 0.63 -26.37
N ALA A 427 -0.44 1.84 -26.52
CA ALA A 427 0.21 2.26 -27.73
C ALA A 427 1.56 1.55 -27.96
N LEU A 428 2.30 1.25 -26.89
CA LEU A 428 3.58 0.54 -26.93
C LEU A 428 3.46 -0.97 -27.06
N MET A 429 2.27 -1.54 -27.12
CA MET A 429 2.10 -3.00 -27.19
C MET A 429 2.87 -3.66 -28.36
N PRO A 430 2.87 -3.12 -29.60
CA PRO A 430 3.70 -3.65 -30.67
C PRO A 430 5.20 -3.56 -30.38
N PHE A 431 5.61 -2.50 -29.67
CA PHE A 431 7.00 -2.29 -29.27
C PHE A 431 7.46 -3.35 -28.25
N TYR A 432 6.62 -3.77 -27.30
CA TYR A 432 6.98 -4.82 -26.35
C TYR A 432 7.34 -6.13 -27.06
N ALA A 433 6.52 -6.54 -28.01
CA ALA A 433 6.77 -7.73 -28.81
C ALA A 433 8.02 -7.59 -29.71
N TYR A 434 8.24 -6.40 -30.25
CA TYR A 434 9.44 -6.10 -31.03
C TYR A 434 10.71 -6.20 -30.17
N VAL A 435 10.72 -5.56 -28.98
CA VAL A 435 11.87 -5.60 -28.07
C VAL A 435 12.19 -7.03 -27.64
N ASP A 436 11.17 -7.83 -27.35
CA ASP A 436 11.38 -9.23 -26.96
C ASP A 436 12.07 -10.05 -28.07
N ARG A 437 11.73 -9.77 -29.34
CA ARG A 437 12.32 -10.47 -30.52
C ARG A 437 13.67 -9.92 -30.94
N CYS A 438 13.89 -8.60 -30.78
CA CYS A 438 14.95 -7.86 -31.49
C CYS A 438 16.02 -7.24 -30.59
N SER A 439 15.99 -7.54 -29.28
CA SER A 439 17.05 -7.16 -28.34
C SER A 439 17.48 -8.34 -27.46
N ALA A 440 18.65 -8.28 -26.86
CA ALA A 440 19.13 -9.29 -25.93
C ALA A 440 18.40 -9.20 -24.58
N PRO A 441 18.22 -10.31 -23.83
CA PRO A 441 17.63 -10.29 -22.49
C PRO A 441 18.37 -9.37 -21.50
N THR A 442 19.67 -9.15 -21.73
CA THR A 442 20.54 -8.29 -20.92
C THR A 442 20.44 -6.82 -21.29
N ASP A 443 19.84 -6.48 -22.44
CA ASP A 443 19.63 -5.09 -22.86
C ASP A 443 18.71 -4.36 -21.89
N ARG A 444 18.89 -3.04 -21.77
CA ARG A 444 18.12 -2.13 -20.92
C ARG A 444 17.37 -1.10 -21.77
N LEU A 445 16.33 -0.54 -21.20
CA LEU A 445 15.53 0.52 -21.82
C LEU A 445 15.61 1.80 -21.03
N VAL A 446 15.51 2.94 -21.68
CA VAL A 446 15.31 4.25 -21.06
C VAL A 446 13.89 4.72 -21.36
N MET A 447 13.22 5.28 -20.35
CA MET A 447 11.90 5.91 -20.47
C MET A 447 11.91 7.28 -19.78
N THR A 448 11.47 8.35 -20.44
CA THR A 448 11.42 9.70 -19.85
C THR A 448 10.11 10.00 -19.11
N GLY A 449 9.07 9.25 -19.32
CA GLY A 449 7.80 9.37 -18.61
C GLY A 449 7.64 8.30 -17.52
N LEU A 450 6.61 8.41 -16.71
CA LEU A 450 6.28 7.40 -15.70
C LEU A 450 5.46 6.26 -16.31
N SER A 451 6.12 5.34 -16.99
CA SER A 451 5.51 4.11 -17.56
C SER A 451 6.39 2.90 -17.23
N PRO A 452 6.47 2.50 -15.94
CA PRO A 452 7.34 1.41 -15.50
C PRO A 452 6.92 0.02 -16.02
N ASP A 453 5.68 -0.11 -16.49
CA ASP A 453 5.15 -1.28 -17.17
C ASP A 453 5.94 -1.65 -18.43
N VAL A 454 6.53 -0.67 -19.12
CA VAL A 454 7.40 -0.87 -20.28
C VAL A 454 8.48 -1.91 -20.01
N PHE A 455 9.16 -1.82 -18.87
CA PHE A 455 10.24 -2.75 -18.53
C PHE A 455 9.74 -4.17 -18.26
N VAL A 456 8.62 -4.28 -17.58
CA VAL A 456 8.00 -5.55 -17.22
C VAL A 456 7.45 -6.26 -18.46
N LEU A 457 6.72 -5.52 -19.30
CA LEU A 457 6.02 -6.05 -20.47
C LEU A 457 6.99 -6.34 -21.63
N ALA A 458 8.00 -5.49 -21.83
CA ALA A 458 9.09 -5.75 -22.79
C ALA A 458 10.11 -6.78 -22.27
N ASN A 459 9.98 -7.25 -21.03
CA ASN A 459 10.91 -8.17 -20.40
C ASN A 459 12.37 -7.70 -20.41
N ARG A 460 12.58 -6.40 -20.14
CA ARG A 460 13.91 -5.78 -20.06
C ARG A 460 14.03 -4.98 -18.76
N GLY A 461 15.26 -4.78 -18.30
CA GLY A 461 15.53 -3.86 -17.18
C GLY A 461 15.49 -2.41 -17.64
N PHE A 462 15.39 -1.50 -16.69
CA PHE A 462 15.57 -0.08 -16.95
C PHE A 462 17.05 0.29 -16.87
N ALA A 463 17.45 1.29 -17.65
CA ALA A 463 18.82 1.75 -17.75
C ALA A 463 19.10 2.94 -16.81
N GLY A 464 20.39 3.21 -16.56
CA GLY A 464 20.82 4.34 -15.74
C GLY A 464 20.46 4.23 -14.26
N GLY A 465 19.86 3.10 -13.84
CA GLY A 465 19.40 2.86 -12.47
C GLY A 465 18.19 3.69 -12.07
N GLN A 466 17.44 4.23 -13.05
CA GLN A 466 16.20 4.98 -12.81
C GLN A 466 15.06 4.42 -13.68
N MET A 467 13.88 4.20 -13.07
CA MET A 467 12.70 3.70 -13.77
C MET A 467 12.01 4.78 -14.63
N ALA A 468 12.30 6.05 -14.37
CA ALA A 468 11.75 7.17 -15.10
C ALA A 468 12.70 8.37 -15.02
N PHE A 469 13.03 8.96 -16.15
CA PHE A 469 13.77 10.22 -16.21
C PHE A 469 12.75 11.35 -16.32
N ARG A 470 12.33 11.91 -15.19
CA ARG A 470 11.28 12.94 -15.14
C ARG A 470 11.59 14.04 -14.12
N PRO A 471 10.96 15.22 -14.24
CA PRO A 471 11.10 16.30 -13.26
C PRO A 471 10.79 15.84 -11.83
N SER A 472 11.47 16.45 -10.88
CA SER A 472 11.34 16.19 -9.43
C SER A 472 11.71 14.78 -8.97
N PHE A 473 12.40 13.99 -9.82
CA PHE A 473 12.79 12.63 -9.47
C PHE A 473 14.27 12.39 -9.80
N TYR A 474 15.15 12.51 -8.80
CA TYR A 474 16.61 12.34 -8.93
C TYR A 474 17.22 13.20 -10.04
N THR A 475 16.93 14.51 -10.04
CA THR A 475 17.33 15.46 -11.07
C THR A 475 18.61 16.24 -10.76
N SER A 476 19.21 16.05 -9.57
CA SER A 476 20.42 16.76 -9.22
C SER A 476 21.57 16.47 -10.19
N PRO A 477 22.54 17.38 -10.38
CA PRO A 477 23.71 17.12 -11.23
C PRO A 477 24.44 15.82 -10.85
N THR A 478 24.52 15.52 -9.56
CA THR A 478 25.15 14.29 -9.04
C THR A 478 24.35 13.04 -9.44
N ASP A 479 23.02 13.10 -9.38
CA ASP A 479 22.17 11.97 -9.77
C ASP A 479 22.24 11.74 -11.27
N GLN A 480 22.22 12.80 -12.08
CA GLN A 480 22.39 12.71 -13.53
C GLN A 480 23.75 12.11 -13.91
N GLN A 481 24.84 12.54 -13.23
CA GLN A 481 26.16 11.98 -13.49
C GLN A 481 26.26 10.50 -13.11
N ARG A 482 25.61 10.10 -12.02
CA ARG A 482 25.51 8.68 -11.60
C ARG A 482 24.74 7.86 -12.63
N ALA A 483 23.62 8.40 -13.12
CA ALA A 483 22.82 7.76 -14.17
C ALA A 483 23.61 7.63 -15.49
N LEU A 484 24.33 8.66 -15.92
CA LEU A 484 25.19 8.63 -17.11
C LEU A 484 26.31 7.58 -16.99
N THR A 485 26.94 7.48 -15.83
CA THR A 485 27.98 6.46 -15.59
C THR A 485 27.41 5.05 -15.79
N ARG A 486 26.18 4.80 -15.29
CA ARG A 486 25.49 3.53 -15.46
C ARG A 486 25.05 3.31 -16.91
N LEU A 487 24.48 4.32 -17.58
CA LEU A 487 24.07 4.26 -18.99
C LEU A 487 25.23 3.86 -19.89
N ARG A 488 26.42 4.44 -19.70
CA ARG A 488 27.62 4.14 -20.48
C ARG A 488 28.16 2.71 -20.25
N ALA A 489 27.86 2.10 -19.10
CA ALA A 489 28.27 0.75 -18.77
C ALA A 489 27.24 -0.31 -19.17
N GLN A 490 26.05 0.08 -19.62
CA GLN A 490 24.95 -0.81 -19.96
C GLN A 490 24.71 -0.84 -21.47
N SER A 491 24.15 -1.96 -21.98
CA SER A 491 23.67 -2.05 -23.35
C SER A 491 22.23 -1.49 -23.41
N VAL A 492 22.07 -0.36 -24.08
CA VAL A 492 20.78 0.37 -24.14
C VAL A 492 20.40 0.63 -25.59
N PRO A 493 19.80 -0.37 -26.29
CA PRO A 493 19.48 -0.20 -27.71
C PRO A 493 18.40 0.82 -27.97
N PHE A 494 17.49 1.08 -27.01
CA PHE A 494 16.32 1.91 -27.23
C PHE A 494 16.09 2.89 -26.08
N VAL A 495 15.70 4.13 -26.49
CA VAL A 495 15.20 5.20 -25.61
C VAL A 495 13.79 5.56 -26.04
N ILE A 496 12.90 5.74 -25.06
CA ILE A 496 11.51 6.14 -25.27
C ILE A 496 11.29 7.50 -24.62
N VAL A 497 10.96 8.50 -25.41
CA VAL A 497 10.71 9.86 -24.96
C VAL A 497 9.21 10.16 -25.03
N ALA A 498 8.61 10.48 -23.89
CA ALA A 498 7.23 10.96 -23.82
C ALA A 498 7.21 12.44 -24.23
N LEU A 499 6.66 12.74 -25.42
CA LEU A 499 6.70 14.07 -26.00
C LEU A 499 5.88 15.12 -25.23
N GLU A 500 4.90 14.68 -24.45
CA GLU A 500 4.16 15.55 -23.52
C GLU A 500 5.06 16.15 -22.42
N GLU A 501 6.02 15.38 -21.94
CA GLU A 501 6.93 15.75 -20.85
C GLU A 501 8.31 16.18 -21.38
N GLU A 502 8.51 16.23 -22.70
CA GLU A 502 9.82 16.48 -23.34
C GLU A 502 10.46 17.80 -22.90
N ALA A 503 9.70 18.90 -22.90
CA ALA A 503 10.22 20.21 -22.50
C ALA A 503 10.65 20.23 -21.02
N ASP A 504 9.93 19.53 -20.17
CA ASP A 504 10.24 19.43 -18.75
C ASP A 504 11.42 18.48 -18.51
N PHE A 505 11.53 17.40 -19.27
CA PHE A 505 12.68 16.50 -19.27
C PHE A 505 13.97 17.23 -19.69
N LEU A 506 13.95 17.96 -20.82
CA LEU A 506 15.10 18.74 -21.29
C LEU A 506 15.59 19.76 -20.26
N ARG A 507 14.65 20.37 -19.53
CA ARG A 507 14.93 21.37 -18.50
C ARG A 507 15.47 20.76 -17.20
N ALA A 508 14.86 19.66 -16.76
CA ALA A 508 15.18 19.03 -15.48
C ALA A 508 16.41 18.10 -15.55
N MET A 509 16.66 17.51 -16.74
CA MET A 509 17.71 16.51 -16.92
C MET A 509 18.60 16.82 -18.15
N PRO A 510 19.22 18.02 -18.23
CA PRO A 510 19.97 18.46 -19.40
C PRO A 510 21.13 17.53 -19.78
N ALA A 511 21.80 16.93 -18.81
CA ALA A 511 22.92 16.03 -19.07
C ALA A 511 22.48 14.71 -19.72
N ILE A 512 21.34 14.15 -19.28
CA ILE A 512 20.76 12.94 -19.86
C ILE A 512 20.20 13.25 -21.27
N ALA A 513 19.53 14.39 -21.41
CA ALA A 513 18.98 14.83 -22.70
C ALA A 513 20.06 15.00 -23.75
N SER A 514 21.18 15.67 -23.41
CA SER A 514 22.35 15.82 -24.29
C SER A 514 22.97 14.45 -24.64
N TYR A 515 23.03 13.52 -23.70
CA TYR A 515 23.50 12.16 -23.97
C TYR A 515 22.61 11.44 -24.99
N VAL A 516 21.28 11.53 -24.83
CA VAL A 516 20.33 10.91 -25.78
C VAL A 516 20.48 11.54 -27.18
N ASP A 517 20.53 12.87 -27.27
CA ASP A 517 20.69 13.58 -28.55
C ASP A 517 22.00 13.21 -29.29
N THR A 518 23.08 13.01 -28.52
CA THR A 518 24.40 12.68 -29.09
C THR A 518 24.50 11.21 -29.52
N HIS A 519 23.89 10.27 -28.80
CA HIS A 519 24.14 8.85 -29.00
C HIS A 519 22.98 8.08 -29.63
N TYR A 520 21.85 8.71 -29.88
CA TYR A 520 20.68 8.03 -30.43
C TYR A 520 20.08 8.75 -31.61
N ASP A 521 19.56 7.99 -32.57
CA ASP A 521 18.81 8.46 -33.71
C ASP A 521 17.32 8.18 -33.55
N LYS A 522 16.47 9.06 -34.12
CA LYS A 522 15.02 8.85 -34.13
C LYS A 522 14.68 7.63 -34.97
N LEU A 523 13.97 6.67 -34.34
CA LEU A 523 13.52 5.47 -35.01
C LEU A 523 12.08 5.59 -35.52
N ALA A 524 11.14 5.91 -34.63
CA ALA A 524 9.73 5.95 -34.95
C ALA A 524 8.94 6.83 -33.96
N LEU A 525 7.85 7.42 -34.43
CA LEU A 525 6.85 8.08 -33.61
C LEU A 525 5.69 7.09 -33.37
N VAL A 526 5.41 6.78 -32.10
CA VAL A 526 4.25 5.98 -31.69
C VAL A 526 3.13 6.93 -31.29
N PRO A 527 2.02 6.96 -32.05
CA PRO A 527 0.90 7.82 -31.72
C PRO A 527 0.18 7.33 -30.46
N VAL A 528 -0.12 8.27 -29.57
CA VAL A 528 -0.95 8.04 -28.37
C VAL A 528 -2.11 9.02 -28.44
N PRO A 529 -3.36 8.54 -28.36
CA PRO A 529 -4.55 9.42 -28.46
C PRO A 529 -4.50 10.57 -27.45
N ASP A 530 -4.89 11.75 -27.91
CA ASP A 530 -4.96 13.00 -27.12
C ASP A 530 -3.61 13.47 -26.54
N THR A 531 -2.48 12.99 -27.09
CA THR A 531 -1.12 13.39 -26.69
C THR A 531 -0.25 13.67 -27.91
N ARG A 532 0.96 14.20 -27.68
CA ARG A 532 1.98 14.37 -28.74
C ARG A 532 2.62 13.04 -29.16
N GLY A 533 2.36 11.94 -28.41
CA GLY A 533 2.89 10.62 -28.68
C GLY A 533 4.22 10.32 -27.99
N LEU A 534 4.80 9.18 -28.36
CA LEU A 534 6.06 8.67 -27.83
C LEU A 534 7.07 8.58 -28.96
N GLN A 535 8.21 9.25 -28.84
CA GLN A 535 9.32 9.15 -29.78
C GLN A 535 10.24 8.00 -29.36
N LEU A 536 10.38 7.02 -30.23
CA LEU A 536 11.37 5.95 -30.09
C LEU A 536 12.68 6.38 -30.71
N TYR A 537 13.78 6.07 -30.02
CA TYR A 537 15.14 6.28 -30.49
C TYR A 537 15.89 4.97 -30.47
N VAL A 538 16.87 4.83 -31.36
CA VAL A 538 17.78 3.69 -31.47
C VAL A 538 19.23 4.16 -31.28
N GLU A 539 20.07 3.35 -30.66
CA GLU A 539 21.47 3.66 -30.43
C GLU A 539 22.23 3.85 -31.75
N ARG A 540 22.88 5.01 -31.89
CA ARG A 540 23.64 5.39 -33.08
C ARG A 540 24.85 4.47 -33.29
N GLY A 541 25.04 3.99 -34.51
CA GLY A 541 26.16 3.13 -34.85
C GLY A 541 26.01 1.67 -34.42
N ARG A 542 24.91 1.30 -33.77
CA ARG A 542 24.62 -0.12 -33.45
C ARG A 542 24.24 -0.86 -34.72
N HIS A 543 25.04 -1.86 -35.09
CA HIS A 543 24.79 -2.65 -36.31
C HIS A 543 23.63 -3.60 -36.15
N PRO A 544 22.57 -3.52 -36.97
CA PRO A 544 21.47 -4.46 -36.94
C PRO A 544 21.90 -5.81 -37.49
N ALA A 545 21.48 -6.90 -36.82
CA ALA A 545 21.62 -8.26 -37.31
C ALA A 545 20.56 -8.60 -38.39
N GLY A 546 19.52 -7.79 -38.52
CA GLY A 546 18.43 -7.98 -39.46
C GLY A 546 17.33 -6.91 -39.30
N VAL A 547 16.16 -7.18 -39.88
CA VAL A 547 14.97 -6.31 -39.81
C VAL A 547 13.79 -7.14 -39.26
N ASP A 548 13.04 -6.60 -38.33
CA ASP A 548 11.82 -7.23 -37.83
C ASP A 548 10.71 -7.19 -38.89
N GLY A 549 10.22 -8.36 -39.27
CA GLY A 549 9.19 -8.48 -40.31
C GLY A 549 7.82 -7.86 -39.97
N ALA A 550 7.54 -7.62 -38.68
CA ALA A 550 6.28 -7.06 -38.23
C ALA A 550 6.31 -5.52 -38.20
N THR A 551 7.43 -4.92 -37.84
CA THR A 551 7.56 -3.47 -37.65
C THR A 551 8.40 -2.80 -38.72
N GLY A 552 9.24 -3.53 -39.44
CA GLY A 552 10.24 -2.97 -40.37
C GLY A 552 11.42 -2.31 -39.64
N TRP A 553 11.55 -2.47 -38.31
CA TRP A 553 12.61 -1.84 -37.53
C TRP A 553 13.85 -2.74 -37.41
N PRO A 554 15.03 -2.17 -37.09
CA PRO A 554 16.27 -2.92 -37.00
C PRO A 554 16.23 -3.92 -35.83
N CYS A 555 16.68 -5.16 -36.06
CA CYS A 555 16.87 -6.20 -35.06
C CYS A 555 18.35 -6.31 -34.69
N PHE A 556 18.69 -6.40 -33.38
CA PHE A 556 20.07 -6.41 -32.89
C PHE A 556 20.53 -7.78 -32.38
N VAL A 557 19.71 -8.79 -32.49
CA VAL A 557 20.03 -10.17 -32.19
C VAL A 557 19.80 -11.02 -33.44
N ALA A 558 20.73 -11.93 -33.71
CA ALA A 558 20.54 -12.97 -34.74
C ALA A 558 19.47 -13.95 -34.27
N ARG A 559 18.55 -14.30 -35.13
CA ARG A 559 17.54 -15.34 -34.87
C ARG A 559 18.11 -16.71 -35.11
#